data_50d0c7eaa81789504bde6c7c7676489b
#
_entry.id   50d0c7eaa81789504bde6c7c7676489b
#
_cell.length_a   1.000
_cell.length_b   1.000
_cell.length_c   1.000
_cell.angle_alpha   90.00
_cell.angle_beta   90.00
_cell.angle_gamma   90.00
#
_symmetry.space_group_name_H-M   'P 1'
#
loop_
_entity.id
_entity.type
_entity.pdbx_description
1 polymer ?
#
loop_
_entity_poly.entity_id
_entity_poly.type
_entity_poly.pdbx_seq_one_letter_code
_entity_poly.pdbx_strand_id
1 'polypeptide(L)'
;MNKRQIYNRMLANLMGVDYETLRTGQLAKELRPQIEKWKPFLKQIYVDDRRGVSADYIVDSMRHLKRTQGLDFVAVDYIQDVKEKGEHNDNGGSAIARVCRKLRAGAQECDCVVMGLSQVTRDVENRQDKRPSIADLSGSTGIETAADVIALLYRDEYYNPDTDRKGIMEVNFGKQRNGKVGKVELHYDAERQRLSSLSRR
;
A
#
# COMPACT_ATOMS: atom_id res chain seq x y z
N MET A 1 -12.52 1.51 -2.80
CA MET A 1 -12.53 2.81 -3.55
C MET A 1 -12.71 2.50 -5.03
N ASN A 2 -13.31 3.42 -5.81
CA ASN A 2 -13.34 3.27 -7.26
C ASN A 2 -12.09 3.93 -7.90
N LYS A 3 -11.85 3.59 -9.17
CA LYS A 3 -10.73 4.10 -9.97
C LYS A 3 -10.61 5.64 -9.93
N ARG A 4 -11.73 6.36 -10.06
CA ARG A 4 -11.75 7.84 -10.03
C ARG A 4 -11.25 8.40 -8.70
N GLN A 5 -11.65 7.79 -7.58
CA GLN A 5 -11.22 8.23 -6.25
C GLN A 5 -9.71 8.02 -6.05
N ILE A 6 -9.17 6.92 -6.59
CA ILE A 6 -7.73 6.64 -6.52
C ILE A 6 -6.95 7.68 -7.30
N TYR A 7 -7.34 7.97 -8.56
CA TYR A 7 -6.69 9.00 -9.36
C TYR A 7 -6.79 10.40 -8.74
N ASN A 8 -7.95 10.76 -8.16
CA ASN A 8 -8.10 12.04 -7.47
C ASN A 8 -7.16 12.16 -6.25
N ARG A 9 -6.99 11.10 -5.47
CA ARG A 9 -6.04 11.10 -4.34
C ARG A 9 -4.59 11.24 -4.80
N MET A 10 -4.20 10.50 -5.83
CA MET A 10 -2.87 10.63 -6.44
C MET A 10 -2.62 12.05 -6.93
N LEU A 11 -3.60 12.62 -7.63
CA LEU A 11 -3.50 13.96 -8.17
C LEU A 11 -3.43 15.02 -7.06
N ALA A 12 -4.25 14.92 -6.01
CA ALA A 12 -4.19 15.80 -4.85
C ALA A 12 -2.80 15.80 -4.20
N ASN A 13 -2.25 14.60 -4.01
CA ASN A 13 -0.90 14.42 -3.46
C ASN A 13 0.19 15.05 -4.34
N LEU A 14 0.15 14.81 -5.66
CA LEU A 14 1.11 15.35 -6.63
C LEU A 14 1.04 16.88 -6.75
N MET A 15 -0.17 17.44 -6.65
CA MET A 15 -0.40 18.89 -6.72
C MET A 15 -0.18 19.59 -5.37
N GLY A 16 -0.13 18.84 -4.27
CA GLY A 16 -0.03 19.41 -2.92
C GLY A 16 -1.30 20.15 -2.47
N VAL A 17 -2.47 19.77 -3.00
CA VAL A 17 -3.77 20.36 -2.66
C VAL A 17 -4.60 19.40 -1.80
N ASP A 18 -5.57 19.94 -1.07
CA ASP A 18 -6.52 19.13 -0.32
C ASP A 18 -7.32 18.23 -1.27
N TYR A 19 -7.47 16.96 -0.89
CA TYR A 19 -8.26 15.98 -1.62
C TYR A 19 -9.73 16.40 -1.81
N GLU A 20 -10.33 17.08 -0.83
CA GLU A 20 -11.72 17.56 -0.92
C GLU A 20 -11.93 18.52 -2.09
N THR A 21 -10.94 19.35 -2.40
CA THR A 21 -10.95 20.25 -3.56
C THR A 21 -11.17 19.49 -4.88
N LEU A 22 -10.53 18.32 -5.02
CA LEU A 22 -10.70 17.48 -6.21
C LEU A 22 -11.96 16.63 -6.15
N ARG A 23 -12.37 16.19 -4.96
CA ARG A 23 -13.55 15.34 -4.74
C ARG A 23 -14.84 16.10 -5.07
N THR A 24 -14.97 17.36 -4.64
CA THR A 24 -16.15 18.20 -4.84
C THR A 24 -16.22 18.79 -6.24
N GLY A 25 -15.12 18.77 -6.99
CA GLY A 25 -15.05 19.38 -8.32
C GLY A 25 -14.97 20.91 -8.28
N GLN A 26 -14.82 21.51 -7.10
CA GLN A 26 -14.60 22.96 -6.92
C GLN A 26 -13.15 23.34 -7.24
N LEU A 27 -12.73 22.93 -8.43
CA LEU A 27 -11.38 23.19 -8.88
C LEU A 27 -11.26 24.66 -9.29
N ALA A 28 -10.44 25.40 -8.59
CA ALA A 28 -10.06 26.74 -9.02
C ALA A 28 -9.47 26.68 -10.43
N LYS A 29 -9.81 27.65 -11.28
CA LYS A 29 -9.35 27.68 -12.69
C LYS A 29 -7.82 27.60 -12.78
N GLU A 30 -7.13 28.14 -11.79
CA GLU A 30 -5.67 28.17 -11.67
C GLU A 30 -5.04 26.77 -11.48
N LEU A 31 -5.80 25.78 -10.97
CA LEU A 31 -5.31 24.42 -10.77
C LEU A 31 -5.35 23.56 -12.04
N ARG A 32 -6.13 23.95 -13.05
CA ARG A 32 -6.24 23.19 -14.31
C ARG A 32 -4.91 22.97 -15.03
N PRO A 33 -4.02 23.97 -15.16
CA PRO A 33 -2.71 23.76 -15.77
C PRO A 33 -1.85 22.73 -15.02
N GLN A 34 -1.99 22.66 -13.68
CA GLN A 34 -1.27 21.66 -12.89
C GLN A 34 -1.76 20.24 -13.17
N ILE A 35 -3.07 20.05 -13.38
CA ILE A 35 -3.63 18.75 -13.77
C ILE A 35 -3.03 18.30 -15.11
N GLU A 36 -2.98 19.20 -16.09
CA GLU A 36 -2.40 18.90 -17.41
C GLU A 36 -0.92 18.48 -17.29
N LYS A 37 -0.14 19.11 -16.41
CA LYS A 37 1.25 18.75 -16.12
C LYS A 37 1.40 17.31 -15.63
N TRP A 38 0.46 16.81 -14.79
CA TRP A 38 0.55 15.48 -14.20
C TRP A 38 -0.14 14.38 -15.01
N LYS A 39 -0.94 14.73 -16.03
CA LYS A 39 -1.60 13.76 -16.91
C LYS A 39 -0.66 12.72 -17.53
N PRO A 40 0.51 13.08 -18.09
CA PRO A 40 1.42 12.09 -18.67
C PRO A 40 1.88 11.05 -17.65
N PHE A 41 2.14 11.47 -16.41
CA PHE A 41 2.50 10.56 -15.31
C PHE A 41 1.34 9.63 -14.95
N LEU A 42 0.13 10.18 -14.78
CA LEU A 42 -1.05 9.40 -14.42
C LEU A 42 -1.46 8.39 -15.50
N LYS A 43 -1.15 8.66 -16.78
CA LYS A 43 -1.38 7.70 -17.88
C LYS A 43 -0.53 6.43 -17.78
N GLN A 44 0.57 6.46 -17.03
CA GLN A 44 1.41 5.29 -16.79
C GLN A 44 0.90 4.42 -15.64
N ILE A 45 -0.14 4.88 -14.92
CA ILE A 45 -0.72 4.17 -13.78
C ILE A 45 -2.02 3.50 -14.22
N TYR A 46 -2.04 2.18 -14.15
CA TYR A 46 -3.21 1.36 -14.44
C TYR A 46 -3.91 1.00 -13.12
N VAL A 47 -5.18 1.34 -12.99
CA VAL A 47 -5.97 1.03 -11.80
C VAL A 47 -7.04 0.01 -12.19
N ASP A 48 -7.02 -1.15 -11.54
CA ASP A 48 -8.08 -2.12 -11.56
C ASP A 48 -8.85 -2.04 -10.23
N ASP A 49 -10.11 -1.59 -10.27
CA ASP A 49 -10.95 -1.42 -9.08
C ASP A 49 -11.95 -2.56 -8.88
N ARG A 50 -11.76 -3.69 -9.58
CA ARG A 50 -12.54 -4.91 -9.37
C ARG A 50 -12.24 -5.50 -8.00
N ARG A 51 -13.27 -6.01 -7.36
CA ARG A 51 -13.19 -6.60 -6.03
C ARG A 51 -13.21 -8.12 -6.09
N GLY A 52 -12.56 -8.74 -5.12
CA GLY A 52 -12.59 -10.19 -4.95
C GLY A 52 -12.01 -10.94 -6.14
N VAL A 53 -11.00 -10.39 -6.79
CA VAL A 53 -10.25 -11.06 -7.85
C VAL A 53 -9.35 -12.15 -7.28
N SER A 54 -9.02 -13.16 -8.07
CA SER A 54 -8.08 -14.21 -7.66
C SER A 54 -6.63 -13.77 -7.82
N ALA A 55 -5.71 -14.44 -7.10
CA ALA A 55 -4.28 -14.22 -7.29
C ALA A 55 -3.83 -14.55 -8.72
N ASP A 56 -4.41 -15.58 -9.34
CA ASP A 56 -4.14 -15.94 -10.74
C ASP A 56 -4.53 -14.82 -11.68
N TYR A 57 -5.73 -14.23 -11.47
CA TYR A 57 -6.16 -13.06 -12.26
C TYR A 57 -5.17 -11.89 -12.17
N ILE A 58 -4.65 -11.60 -10.96
CA ILE A 58 -3.68 -10.53 -10.77
C ILE A 58 -2.40 -10.84 -11.55
N VAL A 59 -1.88 -12.06 -11.43
CA VAL A 59 -0.66 -12.48 -12.13
C VAL A 59 -0.83 -12.46 -13.65
N ASP A 60 -1.99 -12.90 -14.17
CA ASP A 60 -2.27 -12.84 -15.61
C ASP A 60 -2.37 -11.40 -16.11
N SER A 61 -2.94 -10.50 -15.31
CA SER A 61 -2.96 -9.06 -15.60
C SER A 61 -1.55 -8.46 -15.62
N MET A 62 -0.68 -8.87 -14.68
CA MET A 62 0.73 -8.47 -14.66
C MET A 62 1.45 -8.92 -15.95
N ARG A 63 1.29 -10.18 -16.34
CA ARG A 63 1.85 -10.73 -17.60
C ARG A 63 1.38 -9.96 -18.83
N HIS A 64 0.10 -9.65 -18.87
CA HIS A 64 -0.47 -8.88 -19.98
C HIS A 64 0.13 -7.48 -20.05
N LEU A 65 0.15 -6.73 -18.93
CA LEU A 65 0.73 -5.39 -18.88
C LEU A 65 2.23 -5.41 -19.19
N LYS A 66 2.99 -6.37 -18.65
CA LYS A 66 4.43 -6.48 -18.94
C LYS A 66 4.71 -6.61 -20.43
N ARG A 67 3.91 -7.40 -21.15
CA ARG A 67 4.08 -7.62 -22.60
C ARG A 67 3.62 -6.44 -23.45
N THR A 68 2.61 -5.69 -23.03
CA THR A 68 1.94 -4.68 -23.86
C THR A 68 2.37 -3.25 -23.58
N GLN A 69 2.70 -2.94 -22.32
CA GLN A 69 2.96 -1.57 -21.86
C GLN A 69 4.27 -1.42 -21.08
N GLY A 70 4.85 -2.54 -20.65
CA GLY A 70 5.86 -2.55 -19.60
C GLY A 70 5.22 -2.56 -18.21
N LEU A 71 5.95 -3.11 -17.22
CA LEU A 71 5.49 -3.20 -15.84
C LEU A 71 6.70 -3.21 -14.91
N ASP A 72 6.79 -2.23 -14.02
CA ASP A 72 7.87 -2.09 -13.05
C ASP A 72 7.39 -2.27 -11.61
N PHE A 73 6.12 -1.92 -11.32
CA PHE A 73 5.57 -1.91 -9.98
C PHE A 73 4.08 -2.26 -9.97
N VAL A 74 3.68 -3.07 -8.99
CA VAL A 74 2.27 -3.44 -8.73
C VAL A 74 1.96 -3.21 -7.26
N ALA A 75 0.86 -2.54 -6.96
CA ALA A 75 0.29 -2.44 -5.62
C ALA A 75 -1.01 -3.24 -5.53
N VAL A 76 -1.14 -4.10 -4.52
CA VAL A 76 -2.35 -4.87 -4.22
C VAL A 76 -2.93 -4.37 -2.90
N ASP A 77 -4.09 -3.71 -2.95
CA ASP A 77 -4.79 -3.14 -1.79
C ASP A 77 -6.13 -3.87 -1.59
N TYR A 78 -6.20 -4.83 -0.72
CA TYR A 78 -5.20 -5.44 0.16
C TYR A 78 -5.20 -6.97 -0.02
N ILE A 79 -4.15 -7.65 0.43
CA ILE A 79 -3.94 -9.08 0.12
C ILE A 79 -5.02 -10.01 0.70
N GLN A 80 -5.68 -9.62 1.82
CA GLN A 80 -6.76 -10.40 2.42
C GLN A 80 -8.07 -10.37 1.63
N ASP A 81 -8.24 -9.41 0.69
CA ASP A 81 -9.41 -9.34 -0.21
C ASP A 81 -9.21 -10.17 -1.50
N VAL A 82 -7.99 -10.65 -1.72
CA VAL A 82 -7.67 -11.52 -2.87
C VAL A 82 -8.24 -12.92 -2.64
N LYS A 83 -9.12 -13.36 -3.54
CA LYS A 83 -9.74 -14.68 -3.44
C LYS A 83 -8.75 -15.77 -3.83
N GLU A 84 -8.69 -16.80 -2.99
CA GLU A 84 -7.96 -18.03 -3.28
C GLU A 84 -8.89 -19.21 -2.98
N LYS A 85 -8.89 -20.22 -3.86
CA LYS A 85 -9.65 -21.43 -3.61
C LYS A 85 -9.07 -22.13 -2.40
N GLY A 86 -9.85 -22.25 -1.32
CA GLY A 86 -9.49 -23.00 -0.12
C GLY A 86 -9.59 -24.50 -0.36
N GLU A 87 -8.74 -25.28 0.26
CA GLU A 87 -8.96 -26.69 0.46
C GLU A 87 -9.95 -26.88 1.63
N HIS A 88 -10.63 -28.02 1.70
CA HIS A 88 -11.79 -28.24 2.58
C HIS A 88 -11.51 -28.01 4.09
N ASN A 89 -10.24 -27.87 4.51
CA ASN A 89 -9.80 -27.61 5.89
C ASN A 89 -8.86 -26.41 6.00
N ASP A 90 -8.98 -25.41 5.09
CA ASP A 90 -8.05 -24.29 5.04
C ASP A 90 -8.40 -23.25 6.09
N ASN A 91 -7.52 -23.05 7.05
CA ASN A 91 -7.55 -21.85 7.88
C ASN A 91 -7.12 -20.65 7.02
N GLY A 92 -7.73 -19.49 7.19
CA GLY A 92 -7.47 -18.30 6.37
C GLY A 92 -5.99 -17.94 6.18
N GLY A 93 -5.09 -18.41 7.06
CA GLY A 93 -3.64 -18.23 6.94
C GLY A 93 -3.02 -19.00 5.76
N SER A 94 -3.49 -20.19 5.46
CA SER A 94 -3.02 -20.96 4.30
C SER A 94 -3.43 -20.33 2.97
N ALA A 95 -4.63 -19.73 2.89
CA ALA A 95 -5.08 -19.01 1.71
C ALA A 95 -4.19 -17.78 1.44
N ILE A 96 -3.91 -16.97 2.47
CA ILE A 96 -3.02 -15.81 2.35
C ILE A 96 -1.61 -16.24 1.95
N ALA A 97 -1.10 -17.33 2.50
CA ALA A 97 0.20 -17.87 2.11
C ALA A 97 0.26 -18.26 0.62
N ARG A 98 -0.83 -18.83 0.06
CA ARG A 98 -0.91 -19.13 -1.38
C ARG A 98 -0.96 -17.86 -2.22
N VAL A 99 -1.77 -16.87 -1.82
CA VAL A 99 -1.80 -15.55 -2.48
C VAL A 99 -0.40 -14.96 -2.54
N CYS A 100 0.29 -14.85 -1.39
CA CYS A 100 1.63 -14.28 -1.32
C CYS A 100 2.64 -15.03 -2.20
N ARG A 101 2.60 -16.38 -2.23
CA ARG A 101 3.48 -17.18 -3.09
C ARG A 101 3.21 -16.92 -4.58
N LYS A 102 1.94 -16.85 -4.99
CA LYS A 102 1.57 -16.55 -6.39
C LYS A 102 2.01 -15.15 -6.80
N LEU A 103 1.76 -14.15 -5.97
CA LEU A 103 2.19 -12.78 -6.23
C LEU A 103 3.71 -12.66 -6.34
N ARG A 104 4.44 -13.35 -5.46
CA ARG A 104 5.92 -13.41 -5.53
C ARG A 104 6.40 -14.07 -6.81
N ALA A 105 5.81 -15.21 -7.20
CA ALA A 105 6.16 -15.86 -8.47
C ALA A 105 5.89 -14.95 -9.67
N GLY A 106 4.73 -14.26 -9.67
CA GLY A 106 4.41 -13.27 -10.70
C GLY A 106 5.37 -12.09 -10.75
N ALA A 107 5.82 -11.61 -9.58
CA ALA A 107 6.84 -10.55 -9.49
C ALA A 107 8.16 -10.98 -10.14
N GLN A 108 8.63 -12.20 -9.84
CA GLN A 108 9.84 -12.78 -10.41
C GLN A 108 9.72 -13.00 -11.93
N GLU A 109 8.58 -13.57 -12.38
CA GLU A 109 8.32 -13.82 -13.80
C GLU A 109 8.25 -12.53 -14.63
N CYS A 110 7.60 -11.49 -14.07
CA CYS A 110 7.45 -10.21 -14.74
C CYS A 110 8.63 -9.25 -14.52
N ASP A 111 9.65 -9.64 -13.75
CA ASP A 111 10.75 -8.77 -13.34
C ASP A 111 10.22 -7.39 -12.90
N CYS A 112 9.41 -7.38 -11.84
CA CYS A 112 8.79 -6.19 -11.29
C CYS A 112 8.68 -6.26 -9.76
N VAL A 113 8.44 -5.13 -9.12
CA VAL A 113 8.17 -5.07 -7.67
C VAL A 113 6.68 -5.26 -7.42
N VAL A 114 6.32 -6.14 -6.49
CA VAL A 114 4.95 -6.27 -5.97
C VAL A 114 4.89 -5.82 -4.52
N MET A 115 4.08 -4.80 -4.25
CA MET A 115 3.74 -4.33 -2.91
C MET A 115 2.35 -4.85 -2.53
N GLY A 116 2.27 -5.75 -1.57
CA GLY A 116 1.02 -6.17 -0.95
C GLY A 116 0.73 -5.36 0.31
N LEU A 117 -0.40 -4.66 0.34
CA LEU A 117 -0.90 -4.03 1.57
C LEU A 117 -1.56 -5.11 2.42
N SER A 118 -1.31 -5.10 3.71
CA SER A 118 -1.85 -6.08 4.66
C SER A 118 -2.44 -5.40 5.88
N GLN A 119 -3.56 -5.92 6.33
CA GLN A 119 -4.17 -5.46 7.57
C GLN A 119 -3.42 -6.00 8.78
N VAL A 120 -3.33 -5.16 9.80
CA VAL A 120 -2.87 -5.52 11.15
C VAL A 120 -4.10 -5.98 11.95
N THR A 121 -3.93 -6.99 12.80
CA THR A 121 -4.99 -7.48 13.69
C THR A 121 -5.34 -6.44 14.74
N ARG A 122 -6.59 -6.45 15.21
CA ARG A 122 -7.07 -5.50 16.24
C ARG A 122 -6.42 -5.71 17.61
N ASP A 123 -5.76 -6.83 17.84
CA ASP A 123 -5.09 -7.13 19.10
C ASP A 123 -4.02 -6.10 19.48
N VAL A 124 -3.44 -5.44 18.48
CA VAL A 124 -2.51 -4.30 18.68
C VAL A 124 -3.15 -3.18 19.51
N GLU A 125 -4.45 -2.92 19.34
CA GLU A 125 -5.15 -1.85 20.03
C GLU A 125 -5.30 -2.09 21.54
N ASN A 126 -5.19 -3.35 21.98
CA ASN A 126 -5.33 -3.77 23.39
C ASN A 126 -4.01 -3.68 24.16
N ARG A 127 -2.88 -3.39 23.48
CA ARG A 127 -1.56 -3.30 24.13
C ARG A 127 -1.24 -1.87 24.55
N GLN A 128 -0.35 -1.75 25.52
CA GLN A 128 0.18 -0.45 25.95
C GLN A 128 1.01 0.19 24.80
N ASP A 129 1.94 -0.55 24.22
CA ASP A 129 2.62 -0.16 22.99
C ASP A 129 1.85 -0.71 21.77
N LYS A 130 1.24 0.20 21.03
CA LYS A 130 0.41 -0.10 19.85
C LYS A 130 1.20 -0.16 18.56
N ARG A 131 2.53 -0.18 18.61
CA ARG A 131 3.37 -0.40 17.44
C ARG A 131 3.20 -1.82 16.93
N PRO A 132 2.83 -2.00 15.67
CA PRO A 132 2.66 -3.34 15.12
C PRO A 132 3.98 -4.07 14.98
N SER A 133 3.92 -5.38 15.15
CA SER A 133 4.99 -6.35 14.86
C SER A 133 4.57 -7.24 13.68
N ILE A 134 5.50 -8.06 13.17
CA ILE A 134 5.18 -9.02 12.10
C ILE A 134 4.07 -9.99 12.53
N ALA A 135 4.07 -10.42 13.80
CA ALA A 135 3.08 -11.34 14.35
C ALA A 135 1.64 -10.79 14.31
N ASP A 136 1.49 -9.46 14.24
CA ASP A 136 0.19 -8.80 14.18
C ASP A 136 -0.39 -8.73 12.75
N LEU A 137 0.34 -9.16 11.74
CA LEU A 137 -0.19 -9.25 10.37
C LEU A 137 -1.15 -10.44 10.28
N SER A 138 -2.36 -10.19 9.77
CA SER A 138 -3.31 -11.26 9.52
C SER A 138 -2.75 -12.25 8.49
N GLY A 139 -2.57 -13.51 8.89
CA GLY A 139 -1.86 -14.53 8.09
C GLY A 139 -0.34 -14.38 8.12
N SER A 140 0.21 -13.86 9.23
CA SER A 140 1.62 -13.48 9.41
C SER A 140 2.65 -14.49 8.90
N THR A 141 2.49 -15.78 9.21
CA THR A 141 3.44 -16.82 8.77
C THR A 141 3.57 -16.90 7.25
N GLY A 142 2.46 -16.80 6.52
CA GLY A 142 2.46 -16.84 5.06
C GLY A 142 3.09 -15.58 4.44
N ILE A 143 2.76 -14.42 5.00
CA ILE A 143 3.33 -13.14 4.59
C ILE A 143 4.82 -13.10 4.88
N GLU A 144 5.21 -13.46 6.11
CA GLU A 144 6.61 -13.47 6.53
C GLU A 144 7.47 -14.39 5.66
N THR A 145 6.96 -15.56 5.33
CA THR A 145 7.71 -16.52 4.48
C THR A 145 7.90 -15.98 3.06
N ALA A 146 6.87 -15.37 2.48
CA ALA A 146 6.89 -14.95 1.08
C ALA A 146 7.56 -13.60 0.85
N ALA A 147 7.39 -12.63 1.74
CA ALA A 147 7.89 -11.28 1.55
C ALA A 147 9.41 -11.19 1.67
N ASP A 148 10.04 -10.38 0.83
CA ASP A 148 11.47 -10.05 0.93
C ASP A 148 11.67 -8.86 1.89
N VAL A 149 10.69 -7.94 1.97
CA VAL A 149 10.67 -6.80 2.87
C VAL A 149 9.30 -6.72 3.53
N ILE A 150 9.26 -6.44 4.83
CA ILE A 150 8.05 -6.13 5.59
C ILE A 150 8.25 -4.78 6.27
N ALA A 151 7.43 -3.81 5.91
CA ALA A 151 7.38 -2.50 6.51
C ALA A 151 6.07 -2.32 7.30
N LEU A 152 6.20 -2.01 8.59
CA LEU A 152 5.11 -1.84 9.52
C LEU A 152 4.94 -0.35 9.79
N LEU A 153 3.72 0.17 9.62
CA LEU A 153 3.40 1.59 9.74
C LEU A 153 2.77 1.89 11.09
N TYR A 154 3.21 2.97 11.74
CA TYR A 154 2.64 3.44 12.98
C TYR A 154 2.59 4.98 13.02
N ARG A 155 1.49 5.51 13.53
CA ARG A 155 1.33 6.94 13.84
C ARG A 155 0.85 7.08 15.28
N ASP A 156 1.67 7.73 16.10
CA ASP A 156 1.36 7.92 17.52
C ASP A 156 0.13 8.80 17.71
N GLU A 157 0.00 9.88 16.95
CA GLU A 157 -1.13 10.82 17.01
C GLU A 157 -2.50 10.18 16.75
N TYR A 158 -2.54 9.01 16.09
CA TYR A 158 -3.78 8.27 15.84
C TYR A 158 -4.35 7.67 17.13
N TYR A 159 -3.47 7.27 18.05
CA TYR A 159 -3.82 6.66 19.32
C TYR A 159 -3.75 7.66 20.49
N ASN A 160 -2.86 8.64 20.42
CA ASN A 160 -2.58 9.64 21.44
C ASN A 160 -2.69 11.05 20.84
N PRO A 161 -3.88 11.67 20.85
CA PRO A 161 -4.07 13.00 20.25
C PRO A 161 -3.20 14.10 20.86
N ASP A 162 -2.77 13.92 22.10
CA ASP A 162 -1.93 14.89 22.83
C ASP A 162 -0.42 14.62 22.74
N THR A 163 -0.01 13.70 21.86
CA THR A 163 1.39 13.36 21.65
C THR A 163 2.21 14.55 21.16
N ASP A 164 3.49 14.60 21.52
CA ASP A 164 4.50 15.50 20.95
C ASP A 164 5.00 15.07 19.56
N ARG A 165 4.56 13.89 19.08
CA ARG A 165 4.95 13.29 17.80
C ARG A 165 3.88 13.47 16.70
N LYS A 166 3.20 14.63 16.70
CA LYS A 166 2.19 14.94 15.66
C LYS A 166 2.83 15.03 14.28
N GLY A 167 2.13 14.50 13.27
CA GLY A 167 2.62 14.51 11.89
C GLY A 167 3.81 13.58 11.64
N ILE A 168 4.08 12.61 12.54
CA ILE A 168 5.15 11.64 12.35
C ILE A 168 4.56 10.27 11.97
N MET A 169 5.02 9.72 10.85
CA MET A 169 4.80 8.35 10.45
C MET A 169 6.08 7.55 10.72
N GLU A 170 5.99 6.56 11.59
CA GLU A 170 7.06 5.58 11.79
C GLU A 170 6.89 4.46 10.76
N VAL A 171 7.96 4.12 10.06
CA VAL A 171 8.05 2.98 9.17
C VAL A 171 9.10 2.04 9.75
N ASN A 172 8.65 0.93 10.33
CA ASN A 172 9.52 -0.08 10.92
C ASN A 172 9.72 -1.23 9.94
N PHE A 173 10.93 -1.41 9.45
CA PHE A 173 11.31 -2.56 8.61
C PHE A 173 11.57 -3.77 9.52
N GLY A 174 10.52 -4.55 9.79
CA GLY A 174 10.60 -5.75 10.62
C GLY A 174 11.28 -6.92 9.92
N LYS A 175 11.28 -6.93 8.58
CA LYS A 175 12.01 -7.90 7.75
C LYS A 175 12.64 -7.21 6.56
N GLN A 176 13.90 -7.58 6.27
CA GLN A 176 14.60 -7.17 5.06
C GLN A 176 15.61 -8.24 4.67
N ARG A 177 15.33 -8.98 3.57
CA ARG A 177 16.13 -10.16 3.18
C ARG A 177 17.57 -9.79 2.81
N ASN A 178 17.76 -8.67 2.11
CA ASN A 178 19.05 -8.23 1.58
C ASN A 178 19.60 -6.98 2.27
N GLY A 179 19.13 -6.67 3.48
CA GLY A 179 19.56 -5.46 4.20
C GLY A 179 19.33 -5.56 5.71
N LYS A 180 19.59 -4.46 6.39
CA LYS A 180 19.38 -4.35 7.84
C LYS A 180 17.93 -3.96 8.12
N VAL A 181 17.33 -4.56 9.14
CA VAL A 181 16.07 -4.08 9.74
C VAL A 181 16.32 -2.76 10.46
N GLY A 182 15.28 -1.98 10.66
CA GLY A 182 15.40 -0.69 11.33
C GLY A 182 14.15 0.15 11.16
N LYS A 183 14.18 1.36 11.73
CA LYS A 183 13.07 2.30 11.73
C LYS A 183 13.46 3.59 11.00
N VAL A 184 12.53 4.09 10.18
CA VAL A 184 12.61 5.41 9.54
C VAL A 184 11.40 6.22 9.97
N GLU A 185 11.59 7.51 10.18
CA GLU A 185 10.52 8.44 10.49
C GLU A 185 10.33 9.39 9.31
N LEU A 186 9.07 9.61 8.95
CA LEU A 186 8.65 10.48 7.86
C LEU A 186 7.68 11.52 8.42
N HIS A 187 7.67 12.71 7.82
CA HIS A 187 6.61 13.69 8.06
C HIS A 187 5.35 13.25 7.29
N TYR A 188 4.21 13.20 7.99
CA TYR A 188 2.89 12.90 7.43
C TYR A 188 1.98 14.12 7.52
N ASP A 189 1.64 14.68 6.37
CA ASP A 189 0.63 15.72 6.22
C ASP A 189 -0.74 15.04 6.00
N ALA A 190 -1.58 15.05 7.04
CA ALA A 190 -2.86 14.35 7.01
C ALA A 190 -3.88 15.01 6.05
N GLU A 191 -3.85 16.35 5.89
CA GLU A 191 -4.76 17.09 5.01
C GLU A 191 -4.50 16.77 3.54
N ARG A 192 -3.22 16.68 3.16
CA ARG A 192 -2.77 16.35 1.81
C ARG A 192 -2.49 14.87 1.61
N GLN A 193 -2.62 14.06 2.67
CA GLN A 193 -2.30 12.63 2.68
C GLN A 193 -0.90 12.35 2.11
N ARG A 194 0.07 13.18 2.46
CA ARG A 194 1.41 13.20 1.88
C ARG A 194 2.46 12.79 2.89
N LEU A 195 3.37 11.93 2.44
CA LEU A 195 4.60 11.60 3.18
C LEU A 195 5.78 12.39 2.57
N SER A 196 6.65 12.86 3.43
CA SER A 196 7.91 13.50 3.05
C SER A 196 9.02 13.17 4.04
N SER A 197 10.27 13.31 3.62
CA SER A 197 11.41 13.15 4.52
C SER A 197 11.36 14.20 5.63
N LEU A 198 11.70 13.78 6.85
CA LEU A 198 12.00 14.75 7.91
C LEU A 198 13.25 15.52 7.47
N SER A 199 13.18 16.85 7.43
CA SER A 199 14.37 17.67 7.22
C SER A 199 15.34 17.38 8.36
N ARG A 200 16.55 16.92 8.05
CA ARG A 200 17.63 16.92 9.04
C ARG A 200 17.91 18.39 9.35
N ARG A 201 17.59 18.81 10.57
CA ARG A 201 18.08 20.06 11.13
C ARG A 201 19.55 19.91 11.45
#